data_70bd58831109fdb503100eb637380d16
#
_entry.id   70bd58831109fdb503100eb637380d16
#
_cell.length_a   1.000
_cell.length_b   1.000
_cell.length_c   1.000
_cell.angle_alpha   90.00
_cell.angle_beta   90.00
_cell.angle_gamma   90.00
#
_symmetry.space_group_name_H-M   'P 1'
#
loop_
_entity.id
_entity.type
_entity.pdbx_description
1 polymer ?
#
loop_
_entity_poly.entity_id
_entity_poly.type
_entity_poly.pdbx_seq_one_letter_code
_entity_poly.pdbx_strand_id
1 'polypeptide(L)'
;MRTFEAAAYLRRIGADTVEVRKLFSSTMEAYQRKAMLVAHAKVYRGCAIAVSPDHDAPDIQVTAAQAADELLNISGVQASFLVFGLNGGMSFSARSMGQVNVQIIMEKLGGGGHHTMAGAQLAGIDGDKAYELLIAAID
;
A
#
# COMPACT_ATOMS: atom_id res chain seq x y z
N MET A 1 -12.70 18.07 -7.78
CA MET A 1 -13.75 18.97 -7.22
C MET A 1 -14.15 18.56 -5.82
N ARG A 2 -14.32 17.29 -5.54
CA ARG A 2 -14.67 16.83 -4.19
C ARG A 2 -13.63 17.23 -3.13
N THR A 3 -12.36 17.27 -3.48
CA THR A 3 -11.29 17.67 -2.56
C THR A 3 -11.47 19.12 -2.09
N PHE A 4 -11.87 20.01 -3.00
CA PHE A 4 -12.12 21.40 -2.64
C PHE A 4 -13.34 21.54 -1.76
N GLU A 5 -14.40 20.80 -2.04
CA GLU A 5 -15.60 20.81 -1.23
C GLU A 5 -15.34 20.31 0.19
N ALA A 6 -14.55 19.25 0.33
CA ALA A 6 -14.17 18.70 1.63
C ALA A 6 -13.37 19.72 2.45
N ALA A 7 -12.41 20.41 1.84
CA ALA A 7 -11.61 21.43 2.52
C ALA A 7 -12.48 22.62 2.95
N ALA A 8 -13.37 23.07 2.08
CA ALA A 8 -14.30 24.17 2.39
C ALA A 8 -15.26 23.78 3.51
N TYR A 9 -15.73 22.54 3.50
CA TYR A 9 -16.62 22.01 4.53
C TYR A 9 -15.95 22.00 5.90
N LEU A 10 -14.69 21.51 5.96
CA LEU A 10 -13.93 21.48 7.21
C LEU A 10 -13.72 22.86 7.79
N ARG A 11 -13.49 23.86 6.96
CA ARG A 11 -13.38 25.25 7.41
C ARG A 11 -14.69 25.76 7.96
N ARG A 12 -15.82 25.41 7.33
CA ARG A 12 -17.15 25.84 7.78
C ARG A 12 -17.50 25.30 9.16
N ILE A 13 -17.06 24.11 9.50
CA ILE A 13 -17.33 23.53 10.81
C ILE A 13 -16.32 23.99 11.86
N GLY A 14 -15.50 24.99 11.54
CA GLY A 14 -14.60 25.61 12.49
C GLY A 14 -13.28 24.93 12.71
N ALA A 15 -12.88 24.05 11.80
CA ALA A 15 -11.57 23.41 11.90
C ALA A 15 -10.46 24.44 11.70
N ASP A 16 -9.47 24.42 12.59
CA ASP A 16 -8.30 25.26 12.50
C ASP A 16 -7.46 24.82 11.30
N THR A 17 -6.83 25.78 10.61
CA THR A 17 -5.95 25.50 9.48
C THR A 17 -4.81 24.55 9.88
N VAL A 18 -4.26 24.71 11.08
CA VAL A 18 -3.19 23.86 11.59
C VAL A 18 -3.69 22.42 11.77
N GLU A 19 -4.89 22.25 12.30
CA GLU A 19 -5.46 20.92 12.50
C GLU A 19 -5.83 20.26 11.17
N VAL A 20 -6.37 21.02 10.23
CA VAL A 20 -6.63 20.50 8.87
C VAL A 20 -5.34 20.04 8.23
N ARG A 21 -4.25 20.79 8.39
CA ARG A 21 -2.95 20.42 7.88
C ARG A 21 -2.44 19.11 8.51
N LYS A 22 -2.66 18.94 9.83
CA LYS A 22 -2.27 17.70 10.52
C LYS A 22 -3.04 16.49 10.03
N LEU A 23 -4.33 16.66 9.69
CA LEU A 23 -5.14 15.57 9.17
C LEU A 23 -4.63 15.04 7.84
N PHE A 24 -4.07 15.91 6.99
CA PHE A 24 -3.64 15.54 5.65
C PHE A 24 -2.12 15.44 5.49
N SER A 25 -1.34 15.84 6.50
CA SER A 25 0.11 15.76 6.45
C SER A 25 0.61 14.43 6.97
N SER A 26 1.61 13.89 6.29
CA SER A 26 2.36 12.75 6.83
C SER A 26 3.43 13.28 7.78
N THR A 27 3.77 12.50 8.80
CA THR A 27 4.96 12.78 9.60
C THR A 27 6.20 12.58 8.73
N MET A 28 7.32 13.18 9.13
CA MET A 28 8.58 12.98 8.40
C MET A 28 8.97 11.50 8.37
N GLU A 29 8.75 10.79 9.48
CA GLU A 29 9.06 9.36 9.55
C GLU A 29 8.22 8.54 8.58
N ALA A 30 6.92 8.83 8.50
CA ALA A 30 6.02 8.14 7.57
C ALA A 30 6.39 8.44 6.13
N TYR A 31 6.74 9.69 5.83
CA TYR A 31 7.17 10.08 4.49
C TYR A 31 8.46 9.36 4.10
N GLN A 32 9.44 9.31 5.00
CA GLN A 32 10.70 8.63 4.74
C GLN A 32 10.50 7.13 4.54
N ARG A 33 9.63 6.51 5.33
CA ARG A 33 9.32 5.10 5.19
C ARG A 33 8.67 4.81 3.83
N LYS A 34 7.70 5.64 3.44
CA LYS A 34 7.06 5.52 2.14
C LYS A 34 8.07 5.67 1.00
N ALA A 35 8.92 6.69 1.08
CA ALA A 35 9.96 6.93 0.07
C ALA A 35 10.92 5.74 -0.05
N MET A 36 11.30 5.16 1.08
CA MET A 36 12.19 3.99 1.10
C MET A 36 11.51 2.79 0.43
N LEU A 37 10.24 2.55 0.73
CA LEU A 37 9.50 1.45 0.13
C LEU A 37 9.43 1.59 -1.39
N VAL A 38 9.13 2.78 -1.87
CA VAL A 38 9.07 3.06 -3.31
C VAL A 38 10.45 2.88 -3.96
N ALA A 39 11.49 3.41 -3.31
CA ALA A 39 12.85 3.37 -3.86
C ALA A 39 13.41 1.95 -3.96
N HIS A 40 13.01 1.06 -3.06
CA HIS A 40 13.52 -0.31 -3.01
C HIS A 40 12.58 -1.33 -3.66
N ALA A 41 11.52 -0.88 -4.32
CA ALA A 41 10.60 -1.77 -5.00
C ALA A 41 11.29 -2.46 -6.17
N LYS A 42 10.93 -3.73 -6.38
CA LYS A 42 11.42 -4.53 -7.50
C LYS A 42 10.26 -4.74 -8.48
N VAL A 43 10.58 -4.78 -9.75
CA VAL A 43 9.56 -5.00 -10.79
C VAL A 43 9.67 -6.43 -11.31
N TYR A 44 8.54 -7.13 -11.30
CA TYR A 44 8.43 -8.50 -11.79
C TYR A 44 7.17 -8.60 -12.64
N ARG A 45 7.33 -8.86 -13.93
CA ARG A 45 6.23 -9.00 -14.90
C ARG A 45 5.25 -7.82 -14.87
N GLY A 46 5.78 -6.60 -14.80
CA GLY A 46 4.96 -5.39 -14.72
C GLY A 46 4.36 -5.11 -13.36
N CYS A 47 4.70 -5.92 -12.37
CA CYS A 47 4.23 -5.74 -10.99
C CYS A 47 5.38 -5.19 -10.15
N ALA A 48 5.15 -4.05 -9.50
CA ALA A 48 6.12 -3.48 -8.57
C ALA A 48 5.86 -4.07 -7.19
N ILE A 49 6.88 -4.62 -6.57
CA ILE A 49 6.78 -5.28 -5.27
C ILE A 49 7.77 -4.65 -4.30
N ALA A 50 7.29 -4.18 -3.17
CA ALA A 50 8.12 -3.65 -2.10
C ALA A 50 7.83 -4.40 -0.82
N VAL A 51 8.89 -4.80 -0.11
CA VAL A 51 8.78 -5.49 1.17
C VAL A 51 9.35 -4.57 2.25
N SER A 52 8.53 -4.25 3.25
CA SER A 52 8.97 -3.43 4.37
C SER A 52 9.87 -4.23 5.30
N PRO A 53 11.02 -3.69 5.70
CA PRO A 53 11.90 -4.36 6.66
C PRO A 53 11.40 -4.27 8.08
N ASP A 54 10.44 -3.37 8.37
CA ASP A 54 9.93 -3.12 9.70
C ASP A 54 8.72 -3.98 10.00
N HIS A 55 8.56 -4.35 11.30
CA HIS A 55 7.37 -5.02 11.79
C HIS A 55 6.56 -4.06 12.64
N ASP A 56 5.24 -4.06 12.49
CA ASP A 56 4.32 -3.25 13.28
C ASP A 56 4.69 -1.76 13.33
N ALA A 57 5.19 -1.22 12.21
CA ALA A 57 5.53 0.19 12.12
C ALA A 57 4.25 1.04 12.28
N PRO A 58 4.35 2.23 12.92
CA PRO A 58 3.18 3.09 13.09
C PRO A 58 2.53 3.42 11.75
N ASP A 59 1.20 3.25 11.68
CA ASP A 59 0.39 3.55 10.49
C ASP A 59 0.88 2.86 9.21
N ILE A 60 1.48 1.67 9.35
CA ILE A 60 2.07 0.97 8.20
C ILE A 60 1.02 0.64 7.13
N GLN A 61 -0.22 0.37 7.51
CA GLN A 61 -1.27 0.08 6.54
C GLN A 61 -1.54 1.28 5.63
N VAL A 62 -1.60 2.48 6.20
CA VAL A 62 -1.78 3.71 5.44
C VAL A 62 -0.57 4.00 4.56
N THR A 63 0.62 3.87 5.13
CA THR A 63 1.87 4.10 4.41
C THR A 63 2.01 3.13 3.24
N ALA A 64 1.70 1.86 3.46
CA ALA A 64 1.78 0.84 2.41
C ALA A 64 0.78 1.13 1.28
N ALA A 65 -0.45 1.53 1.62
CA ALA A 65 -1.45 1.87 0.62
C ALA A 65 -1.00 3.08 -0.23
N GLN A 66 -0.43 4.09 0.40
CA GLN A 66 0.09 5.27 -0.30
C GLN A 66 1.28 4.91 -1.19
N ALA A 67 2.18 4.06 -0.71
CA ALA A 67 3.31 3.60 -1.51
C ALA A 67 2.85 2.77 -2.71
N ALA A 68 1.85 1.92 -2.53
CA ALA A 68 1.28 1.14 -3.61
C ALA A 68 0.70 2.05 -4.70
N ASP A 69 -0.01 3.11 -4.29
CA ASP A 69 -0.56 4.07 -5.24
C ASP A 69 0.54 4.81 -5.99
N GLU A 70 1.62 5.21 -5.31
CA GLU A 70 2.74 5.88 -5.97
C GLU A 70 3.45 4.99 -6.98
N LEU A 71 3.60 3.70 -6.66
CA LEU A 71 4.24 2.76 -7.59
C LEU A 71 3.46 2.61 -8.89
N LEU A 72 2.14 2.76 -8.85
CA LEU A 72 1.31 2.70 -10.06
C LEU A 72 1.58 3.86 -11.01
N ASN A 73 2.17 4.95 -10.55
CA ASN A 73 2.50 6.09 -11.39
C ASN A 73 3.79 5.89 -12.19
N ILE A 74 4.52 4.83 -11.90
CA ILE A 74 5.77 4.53 -12.61
C ILE A 74 5.46 3.90 -13.95
N SER A 75 6.11 4.40 -15.01
CA SER A 75 5.92 3.88 -16.36
C SER A 75 6.24 2.39 -16.42
N GLY A 76 5.34 1.61 -17.01
CA GLY A 76 5.50 0.16 -17.16
C GLY A 76 4.98 -0.66 -15.99
N VAL A 77 4.55 -0.02 -14.91
CA VAL A 77 3.97 -0.73 -13.76
C VAL A 77 2.46 -0.84 -13.96
N GLN A 78 1.96 -2.06 -13.97
CA GLN A 78 0.54 -2.37 -14.14
C GLN A 78 -0.15 -2.69 -12.83
N ALA A 79 0.60 -3.19 -11.86
CA ALA A 79 0.10 -3.49 -10.52
C ALA A 79 1.20 -3.26 -9.50
N SER A 80 0.83 -2.98 -8.27
CA SER A 80 1.79 -2.79 -7.19
C SER A 80 1.37 -3.58 -5.97
N PHE A 81 2.38 -4.10 -5.25
CA PHE A 81 2.17 -4.92 -4.07
C PHE A 81 3.11 -4.45 -2.96
N LEU A 82 2.54 -4.16 -1.81
CA LEU A 82 3.29 -3.84 -0.60
C LEU A 82 3.17 -5.00 0.37
N VAL A 83 4.29 -5.45 0.89
CA VAL A 83 4.37 -6.54 1.86
C VAL A 83 4.96 -5.97 3.14
N PHE A 84 4.27 -6.14 4.25
CA PHE A 84 4.70 -5.55 5.52
C PHE A 84 4.31 -6.42 6.70
N GLY A 85 5.13 -6.37 7.77
CA GLY A 85 4.87 -7.12 8.99
C GLY A 85 3.83 -6.45 9.87
N LEU A 86 2.84 -7.21 10.31
CA LEU A 86 1.78 -6.71 11.17
C LEU A 86 1.18 -7.86 11.98
N ASN A 87 1.03 -7.66 13.29
CA ASN A 87 0.36 -8.61 14.19
C ASN A 87 0.94 -10.04 14.12
N GLY A 88 2.26 -10.14 14.06
CA GLY A 88 2.94 -11.44 14.09
C GLY A 88 2.93 -12.20 12.77
N GLY A 89 2.50 -11.55 11.67
CA GLY A 89 2.48 -12.13 10.34
C GLY A 89 2.86 -11.12 9.29
N MET A 90 2.56 -11.46 8.05
CA MET A 90 2.80 -10.55 6.91
C MET A 90 1.48 -10.18 6.26
N SER A 91 1.34 -8.90 5.95
CA SER A 91 0.18 -8.37 5.26
C SER A 91 0.58 -7.91 3.86
N PHE A 92 -0.38 -7.99 2.94
CA PHE A 92 -0.20 -7.62 1.55
C PHE A 92 -1.22 -6.55 1.19
N SER A 93 -0.77 -5.50 0.53
CA SER A 93 -1.65 -4.46 -0.03
C SER A 93 -1.38 -4.39 -1.51
N ALA A 94 -2.43 -4.53 -2.32
CA ALA A 94 -2.30 -4.63 -3.77
C ALA A 94 -3.17 -3.58 -4.46
N ARG A 95 -2.62 -3.01 -5.52
CA ARG A 95 -3.31 -2.01 -6.37
C ARG A 95 -3.06 -2.34 -7.84
N SER A 96 -4.00 -1.97 -8.70
CA SER A 96 -3.89 -2.20 -10.13
C SER A 96 -4.57 -1.08 -10.90
N MET A 97 -4.13 -0.88 -12.13
CA MET A 97 -4.78 0.03 -13.07
C MET A 97 -5.93 -0.64 -13.83
N GLY A 98 -6.20 -1.92 -13.57
CA GLY A 98 -7.27 -2.68 -14.19
C GLY A 98 -6.82 -3.80 -15.11
N GLN A 99 -5.58 -3.78 -15.59
CA GLN A 99 -5.05 -4.81 -16.47
C GLN A 99 -4.71 -6.10 -15.72
N VAL A 100 -4.30 -5.97 -14.47
CA VAL A 100 -3.99 -7.10 -13.59
C VAL A 100 -5.10 -7.20 -12.55
N ASN A 101 -5.67 -8.39 -12.39
CA ASN A 101 -6.71 -8.62 -11.39
C ASN A 101 -6.05 -9.00 -10.06
N VAL A 102 -5.84 -8.00 -9.20
CA VAL A 102 -5.18 -8.22 -7.90
C VAL A 102 -6.07 -8.99 -6.93
N GLN A 103 -7.39 -9.01 -7.16
CA GLN A 103 -8.30 -9.80 -6.34
C GLN A 103 -7.97 -11.30 -6.43
N ILE A 104 -7.80 -11.79 -7.65
CA ILE A 104 -7.47 -13.20 -7.89
C ILE A 104 -6.13 -13.54 -7.23
N ILE A 105 -5.14 -12.67 -7.37
CA ILE A 105 -3.81 -12.89 -6.79
C ILE A 105 -3.91 -12.96 -5.27
N MET A 106 -4.62 -12.02 -4.64
CA MET A 106 -4.77 -12.01 -3.20
C MET A 106 -5.61 -13.18 -2.69
N GLU A 107 -6.60 -13.64 -3.46
CA GLU A 107 -7.39 -14.82 -3.11
C GLU A 107 -6.52 -16.07 -3.05
N LYS A 108 -5.51 -16.18 -3.89
CA LYS A 108 -4.54 -17.30 -3.81
C LYS A 108 -3.77 -17.29 -2.49
N LEU A 109 -3.67 -16.14 -1.84
CA LEU A 109 -3.01 -15.98 -0.55
C LEU A 109 -4.00 -15.95 0.62
N GLY A 110 -5.26 -16.28 0.35
CA GLY A 110 -6.28 -16.30 1.39
C GLY A 110 -6.95 -14.96 1.67
N GLY A 111 -6.69 -13.96 0.85
CA GLY A 111 -7.27 -12.63 1.00
C GLY A 111 -8.42 -12.36 0.05
N GLY A 112 -8.62 -11.11 -0.29
CA GLY A 112 -9.69 -10.69 -1.19
C GLY A 112 -9.71 -9.19 -1.42
N GLY A 113 -10.78 -8.71 -2.04
CA GLY A 113 -10.98 -7.29 -2.34
C GLY A 113 -11.67 -7.11 -3.67
N HIS A 114 -11.19 -6.14 -4.43
CA HIS A 114 -11.66 -5.85 -5.79
C HIS A 114 -10.54 -6.12 -6.79
N HIS A 115 -10.88 -6.12 -8.08
CA HIS A 115 -9.87 -6.38 -9.11
C HIS A 115 -8.77 -5.32 -9.20
N THR A 116 -9.03 -4.10 -8.70
CA THR A 116 -8.03 -3.02 -8.70
C THR A 116 -7.49 -2.70 -7.30
N MET A 117 -8.05 -3.29 -6.26
CA MET A 117 -7.65 -3.01 -4.87
C MET A 117 -7.96 -4.23 -4.01
N ALA A 118 -6.94 -4.86 -3.48
CA ALA A 118 -7.11 -6.07 -2.68
C ALA A 118 -6.02 -6.19 -1.63
N GLY A 119 -6.17 -7.15 -0.72
CA GLY A 119 -5.19 -7.40 0.32
C GLY A 119 -5.28 -8.81 0.85
N ALA A 120 -4.27 -9.22 1.61
CA ALA A 120 -4.20 -10.52 2.25
C ALA A 120 -3.38 -10.44 3.52
N GLN A 121 -3.54 -11.43 4.40
CA GLN A 121 -2.75 -11.56 5.63
C GLN A 121 -2.39 -13.01 5.82
N LEU A 122 -1.12 -13.28 6.15
CA LEU A 122 -0.64 -14.63 6.44
C LEU A 122 0.13 -14.61 7.74
N ALA A 123 -0.22 -15.49 8.67
CA ALA A 123 0.45 -15.62 9.95
C ALA A 123 1.65 -16.55 9.84
N GLY A 124 2.66 -16.34 10.71
CA GLY A 124 3.76 -17.28 10.88
C GLY A 124 4.79 -17.31 9.75
N ILE A 125 4.83 -16.30 8.90
CA ILE A 125 5.84 -16.22 7.83
C ILE A 125 6.64 -14.92 7.94
N ASP A 126 7.82 -14.90 7.36
CA ASP A 126 8.65 -13.69 7.27
C ASP A 126 8.50 -13.02 5.91
N GLY A 127 9.22 -11.91 5.71
CA GLY A 127 9.15 -11.14 4.48
C GLY A 127 9.66 -11.92 3.26
N ASP A 128 10.69 -12.73 3.42
CA ASP A 128 11.24 -13.53 2.32
C ASP A 128 10.23 -14.57 1.84
N LYS A 129 9.59 -15.24 2.79
CA LYS A 129 8.56 -16.24 2.46
C LYS A 129 7.34 -15.57 1.83
N ALA A 130 6.94 -14.40 2.35
CA ALA A 130 5.85 -13.64 1.79
C ALA A 130 6.14 -13.25 0.34
N TYR A 131 7.36 -12.81 0.05
CA TYR A 131 7.77 -12.46 -1.31
C TYR A 131 7.69 -13.67 -2.25
N GLU A 132 8.19 -14.81 -1.80
CA GLU A 132 8.12 -16.06 -2.59
C GLU A 132 6.69 -16.45 -2.92
N LEU A 133 5.80 -16.40 -1.92
CA LEU A 133 4.41 -16.75 -2.09
C LEU A 133 3.70 -15.78 -3.05
N LEU A 134 4.04 -14.49 -2.97
CA LEU A 134 3.48 -13.49 -3.85
C LEU A 134 3.91 -13.72 -5.29
N ILE A 135 5.19 -14.01 -5.53
CA ILE A 135 5.70 -14.32 -6.87
C ILE A 135 4.97 -15.53 -7.44
N ALA A 136 4.78 -16.58 -6.64
CA ALA A 136 4.05 -17.76 -7.07
C ALA A 136 2.58 -17.44 -7.39
N ALA A 137 1.98 -16.55 -6.65
CA ALA A 137 0.59 -16.14 -6.87
C ALA A 137 0.44 -15.28 -8.14
N ILE A 138 1.43 -14.48 -8.48
CA ILE A 138 1.45 -13.67 -9.70
C ILE A 138 1.61 -14.57 -10.94
N ASP A 139 2.43 -15.60 -10.82
CA ASP A 139 2.59 -16.59 -11.87
C ASP A 139 1.30 -17.46 -11.97
#